data_547f7961d3e721a87d8e7aee197a2fde
#
_entry.id   547f7961d3e721a87d8e7aee197a2fde
#
_cell.length_a   1.000
_cell.length_b   1.000
_cell.length_c   1.000
_cell.angle_alpha   90.00
_cell.angle_beta   90.00
_cell.angle_gamma   90.00
#
_symmetry.space_group_name_H-M   'P 1'
#
loop_
_entity.id
_entity.type
_entity.pdbx_description
1 polymer ?
#
loop_
_entity_poly.entity_id
_entity_poly.type
_entity_poly.pdbx_seq_one_letter_code
_entity_poly.pdbx_strand_id
1 'polypeptide(L)'
;MKNKEPRQKRASLYDAHFYNFLDYFILAVLVAGVLMFILYPLFSMIKQSFIGDAGFTTEVYQSIFTEHIKLVKNSTLVGLLAAFFSTVLGLFVAISVWTAGRTTSKVLESILLISMVSPPFVSSLAYIQLFGRNGMITKRLLGLSINPYGWLGVVVMQTLFFASL
;
A
#
# COMPACT_ATOMS: atom_id res chain seq x y z
N MET A 1 -52.52 -27.46 5.60
CA MET A 1 -52.22 -26.61 4.43
C MET A 1 -50.98 -25.78 4.73
N LYS A 2 -49.81 -26.19 4.17
CA LYS A 2 -48.54 -25.54 4.37
C LYS A 2 -48.31 -24.56 3.20
N ASN A 3 -48.36 -23.26 3.52
CA ASN A 3 -48.13 -22.20 2.56
C ASN A 3 -46.63 -22.18 2.20
N LYS A 4 -46.27 -22.60 1.01
CA LYS A 4 -44.92 -22.49 0.43
C LYS A 4 -44.83 -21.11 -0.17
N GLU A 5 -44.20 -20.18 0.53
CA GLU A 5 -43.76 -18.89 -0.04
C GLU A 5 -42.69 -19.11 -1.12
N PRO A 6 -42.79 -18.40 -2.25
CA PRO A 6 -41.88 -18.60 -3.37
C PRO A 6 -40.51 -17.93 -3.12
N ARG A 7 -39.50 -18.76 -2.86
CA ARG A 7 -38.08 -18.36 -2.78
C ARG A 7 -37.47 -17.93 -4.14
N GLN A 8 -38.26 -17.68 -5.16
CA GLN A 8 -37.79 -17.55 -6.54
C GLN A 8 -37.77 -16.13 -7.11
N LYS A 9 -38.01 -15.09 -6.31
CA LYS A 9 -38.03 -13.70 -6.82
C LYS A 9 -36.77 -12.86 -6.54
N ARG A 10 -35.80 -13.36 -5.80
CA ARG A 10 -34.57 -12.58 -5.52
C ARG A 10 -33.41 -12.78 -6.52
N ALA A 11 -33.39 -13.87 -7.26
CA ALA A 11 -32.38 -14.13 -8.29
C ALA A 11 -32.63 -13.36 -9.60
N SER A 12 -33.90 -13.01 -9.91
CA SER A 12 -34.26 -12.40 -11.20
C SER A 12 -34.04 -10.87 -11.27
N LEU A 13 -33.73 -10.21 -10.17
CA LEU A 13 -33.48 -8.76 -10.19
C LEU A 13 -32.03 -8.41 -10.49
N TYR A 14 -31.11 -9.37 -10.34
CA TYR A 14 -29.70 -9.19 -10.70
C TYR A 14 -29.41 -9.46 -12.16
N ASP A 15 -30.19 -10.33 -12.81
CA ASP A 15 -29.89 -10.76 -14.18
C ASP A 15 -30.51 -9.88 -15.29
N ALA A 16 -31.44 -9.00 -14.97
CA ALA A 16 -32.17 -8.23 -15.99
C ALA A 16 -31.64 -6.82 -16.25
N HIS A 17 -30.67 -6.32 -15.47
CA HIS A 17 -30.26 -4.89 -15.56
C HIS A 17 -28.85 -4.66 -16.10
N PHE A 18 -28.08 -5.70 -16.36
CA PHE A 18 -26.67 -5.55 -16.79
C PHE A 18 -26.46 -5.29 -18.28
N TYR A 19 -27.50 -5.21 -19.08
CA TYR A 19 -27.38 -5.11 -20.55
C TYR A 19 -28.04 -3.89 -21.17
N ASN A 20 -28.18 -2.79 -20.45
CA ASN A 20 -28.63 -1.55 -21.05
C ASN A 20 -27.45 -0.86 -21.80
N PHE A 21 -27.73 -0.21 -22.91
CA PHE A 21 -26.76 0.58 -23.69
C PHE A 21 -25.88 1.49 -22.82
N LEU A 22 -26.45 2.07 -21.76
CA LEU A 22 -25.74 2.92 -20.81
C LEU A 22 -24.63 2.16 -20.05
N ASP A 23 -24.89 0.92 -19.64
CA ASP A 23 -23.93 0.10 -18.91
C ASP A 23 -22.74 -0.27 -19.79
N TYR A 24 -23.00 -0.62 -21.07
CA TYR A 24 -21.93 -0.85 -22.04
C TYR A 24 -21.13 0.41 -22.34
N PHE A 25 -21.80 1.57 -22.42
CA PHE A 25 -21.12 2.83 -22.64
C PHE A 25 -20.21 3.20 -21.46
N ILE A 26 -20.72 3.10 -20.23
CA ILE A 26 -19.93 3.33 -19.01
C ILE A 26 -18.75 2.36 -18.94
N LEU A 27 -18.99 1.07 -19.20
CA LEU A 27 -17.94 0.05 -19.21
C LEU A 27 -16.88 0.37 -20.28
N ALA A 28 -17.30 0.76 -21.49
CA ALA A 28 -16.38 1.12 -22.56
C ALA A 28 -15.51 2.34 -22.18
N VAL A 29 -16.11 3.37 -21.57
CA VAL A 29 -15.37 4.55 -21.08
C VAL A 29 -14.38 4.18 -19.98
N LEU A 30 -14.78 3.33 -19.03
CA LEU A 30 -13.89 2.85 -17.97
C LEU A 30 -12.74 2.03 -18.53
N VAL A 31 -13.02 1.10 -19.44
CA VAL A 31 -11.98 0.28 -20.09
C VAL A 31 -11.05 1.17 -20.92
N ALA A 32 -11.58 2.09 -21.69
CA ALA A 32 -10.76 3.05 -22.44
C ALA A 32 -9.88 3.90 -21.50
N GLY A 33 -10.41 4.33 -20.36
CA GLY A 33 -9.66 5.04 -19.34
C GLY A 33 -8.50 4.19 -18.78
N VAL A 34 -8.75 2.94 -18.43
CA VAL A 34 -7.72 2.00 -17.97
C VAL A 34 -6.66 1.77 -19.05
N LEU A 35 -7.07 1.54 -20.29
CA LEU A 35 -6.15 1.35 -21.42
C LEU A 35 -5.28 2.59 -21.64
N MET A 36 -5.88 3.78 -21.64
CA MET A 36 -5.19 5.03 -21.95
C MET A 36 -4.30 5.50 -20.79
N PHE A 37 -4.78 5.45 -19.55
CA PHE A 37 -4.08 6.04 -18.41
C PHE A 37 -3.19 5.04 -17.64
N ILE A 38 -3.43 3.75 -17.75
CA ILE A 38 -2.66 2.74 -17.04
C ILE A 38 -1.81 1.92 -18.01
N LEU A 39 -2.44 1.26 -18.99
CA LEU A 39 -1.71 0.34 -19.86
C LEU A 39 -0.81 1.05 -20.86
N TYR A 40 -1.25 2.16 -21.46
CA TYR A 40 -0.44 2.89 -22.43
C TYR A 40 0.88 3.44 -21.82
N PRO A 41 0.90 4.14 -20.67
CA PRO A 41 2.15 4.55 -20.03
C PRO A 41 3.03 3.38 -19.64
N LEU A 42 2.44 2.29 -19.13
CA LEU A 42 3.19 1.09 -18.78
C LEU A 42 3.90 0.47 -19.99
N PHE A 43 3.17 0.29 -21.10
CA PHE A 43 3.75 -0.19 -22.35
C PHE A 43 4.81 0.77 -22.91
N SER A 44 4.57 2.07 -22.81
CA SER A 44 5.54 3.09 -23.24
C SER A 44 6.83 3.00 -22.44
N MET A 45 6.75 2.83 -21.12
CA MET A 45 7.94 2.64 -20.27
C MET A 45 8.68 1.35 -20.62
N ILE A 46 7.97 0.23 -20.80
CA ILE A 46 8.59 -1.04 -21.21
C ILE A 46 9.25 -0.89 -22.58
N LYS A 47 8.57 -0.27 -23.54
CA LYS A 47 9.13 -0.03 -24.88
C LYS A 47 10.41 0.81 -24.80
N GLN A 48 10.40 1.92 -24.08
CA GLN A 48 11.57 2.78 -23.91
C GLN A 48 12.73 2.08 -23.19
N SER A 49 12.43 1.12 -22.33
CA SER A 49 13.45 0.32 -21.63
C SER A 49 14.25 -0.59 -22.58
N PHE A 50 13.65 -0.99 -23.71
CA PHE A 50 14.28 -1.86 -24.69
C PHE A 50 14.64 -1.19 -26.01
N ILE A 51 14.07 -0.02 -26.30
CA ILE A 51 14.29 0.70 -27.56
C ILE A 51 14.90 2.06 -27.24
N GLY A 52 16.22 2.18 -27.44
CA GLY A 52 16.94 3.45 -27.43
C GLY A 52 16.94 4.13 -28.82
N ASP A 53 17.61 5.28 -28.92
CA ASP A 53 17.67 6.08 -30.15
C ASP A 53 18.31 5.34 -31.34
N ALA A 54 19.17 4.35 -31.06
CA ALA A 54 19.86 3.53 -32.06
C ALA A 54 19.21 2.17 -32.36
N GLY A 55 18.03 1.89 -31.74
CA GLY A 55 17.33 0.61 -31.88
C GLY A 55 17.24 -0.19 -30.59
N PHE A 56 17.18 -1.51 -30.69
CA PHE A 56 17.07 -2.39 -29.52
C PHE A 56 18.36 -2.34 -28.69
N THR A 57 18.23 -1.99 -27.42
CA THR A 57 19.37 -1.89 -26.49
C THR A 57 19.01 -2.48 -25.12
N THR A 58 20.02 -3.02 -24.45
CA THR A 58 19.96 -3.47 -23.06
C THR A 58 20.80 -2.61 -22.11
N GLU A 59 21.29 -1.47 -22.59
CA GLU A 59 22.17 -0.57 -21.84
C GLU A 59 21.55 -0.10 -20.54
N VAL A 60 20.24 0.20 -20.56
CA VAL A 60 19.49 0.58 -19.34
C VAL A 60 19.59 -0.50 -18.26
N TYR A 61 19.48 -1.76 -18.64
CA TYR A 61 19.59 -2.88 -17.69
C TYR A 61 21.04 -3.08 -17.23
N GLN A 62 21.99 -2.92 -18.13
CA GLN A 62 23.42 -2.99 -17.77
C GLN A 62 23.80 -1.88 -16.80
N SER A 63 23.35 -0.63 -17.03
CA SER A 63 23.61 0.49 -16.13
C SER A 63 23.00 0.27 -14.73
N ILE A 64 21.84 -0.38 -14.62
CA ILE A 64 21.26 -0.74 -13.33
C ILE A 64 22.19 -1.67 -12.54
N PHE A 65 22.79 -2.65 -13.20
CA PHE A 65 23.68 -3.62 -12.53
C PHE A 65 25.10 -3.11 -12.32
N THR A 66 25.57 -2.14 -13.11
CA THR A 66 26.94 -1.58 -12.98
C THR A 66 26.96 -0.33 -12.10
N GLU A 67 26.12 0.65 -12.42
CA GLU A 67 26.15 1.97 -11.78
C GLU A 67 25.17 2.08 -10.60
N HIS A 68 24.00 1.45 -10.72
CA HIS A 68 22.90 1.61 -9.77
C HIS A 68 22.68 0.41 -8.84
N ILE A 69 23.57 -0.58 -8.85
CA ILE A 69 23.45 -1.79 -8.02
C ILE A 69 23.32 -1.47 -6.51
N LYS A 70 23.96 -0.39 -6.06
CA LYS A 70 23.83 0.06 -4.64
C LYS A 70 22.42 0.48 -4.31
N LEU A 71 21.71 1.13 -5.24
CA LEU A 71 20.31 1.54 -5.03
C LEU A 71 19.40 0.31 -4.96
N VAL A 72 19.60 -0.65 -5.87
CA VAL A 72 18.86 -1.91 -5.87
C VAL A 72 19.06 -2.67 -4.57
N LYS A 73 20.31 -2.85 -4.14
CA LYS A 73 20.65 -3.52 -2.88
C LYS A 73 20.04 -2.80 -1.66
N ASN A 74 20.15 -1.48 -1.59
CA ASN A 74 19.61 -0.71 -0.48
C ASN A 74 18.07 -0.80 -0.44
N SER A 75 17.39 -0.68 -1.59
CA SER A 75 15.93 -0.78 -1.67
C SER A 75 15.46 -2.19 -1.28
N THR A 76 16.16 -3.22 -1.74
CA THR A 76 15.85 -4.61 -1.38
C THR A 76 16.05 -4.84 0.12
N LEU A 77 17.16 -4.35 0.69
CA LEU A 77 17.42 -4.45 2.12
C LEU A 77 16.36 -3.75 2.95
N VAL A 78 16.00 -2.52 2.59
CA VAL A 78 14.95 -1.75 3.27
C VAL A 78 13.62 -2.50 3.20
N GLY A 79 13.24 -3.01 2.03
CA GLY A 79 12.01 -3.79 1.86
C GLY A 79 11.98 -5.06 2.70
N LEU A 80 13.08 -5.83 2.72
CA LEU A 80 13.19 -7.05 3.52
C LEU A 80 13.13 -6.76 5.02
N LEU A 81 13.85 -5.74 5.49
CA LEU A 81 13.82 -5.35 6.90
C LEU A 81 12.42 -4.85 7.31
N ALA A 82 11.79 -4.00 6.48
CA ALA A 82 10.45 -3.54 6.75
C ALA A 82 9.44 -4.69 6.79
N ALA A 83 9.52 -5.63 5.85
CA ALA A 83 8.66 -6.82 5.82
C ALA A 83 8.85 -7.69 7.06
N PHE A 84 10.10 -7.96 7.45
CA PHE A 84 10.41 -8.75 8.63
C PHE A 84 9.88 -8.11 9.90
N PHE A 85 10.22 -6.84 10.15
CA PHE A 85 9.81 -6.16 11.37
C PHE A 85 8.30 -5.90 11.42
N SER A 86 7.66 -5.59 10.30
CA SER A 86 6.19 -5.42 10.25
C SER A 86 5.46 -6.73 10.54
N THR A 87 5.95 -7.86 10.03
CA THR A 87 5.37 -9.17 10.30
C THR A 87 5.50 -9.53 11.79
N VAL A 88 6.68 -9.31 12.38
CA VAL A 88 6.90 -9.57 13.81
C VAL A 88 6.02 -8.68 14.68
N LEU A 89 5.96 -7.38 14.37
CA LEU A 89 5.14 -6.41 15.09
C LEU A 89 3.64 -6.71 14.93
N GLY A 90 3.19 -6.99 13.71
CA GLY A 90 1.81 -7.35 13.40
C GLY A 90 1.37 -8.62 14.11
N LEU A 91 2.24 -9.65 14.15
CA LEU A 91 1.98 -10.87 14.89
C LEU A 91 1.87 -10.60 16.41
N PHE A 92 2.75 -9.77 16.95
CA PHE A 92 2.69 -9.37 18.37
C PHE A 92 1.39 -8.65 18.69
N VAL A 93 0.98 -7.71 17.83
CA VAL A 93 -0.28 -6.99 17.98
C VAL A 93 -1.48 -7.94 17.85
N ALA A 94 -1.48 -8.85 16.86
CA ALA A 94 -2.55 -9.83 16.66
C ALA A 94 -2.71 -10.76 17.89
N ILE A 95 -1.61 -11.26 18.46
CA ILE A 95 -1.64 -12.05 19.69
C ILE A 95 -2.17 -11.21 20.85
N SER A 96 -1.76 -9.94 20.94
CA SER A 96 -2.24 -9.04 22.00
C SER A 96 -3.74 -8.79 21.90
N VAL A 97 -4.27 -8.60 20.69
CA VAL A 97 -5.71 -8.47 20.44
C VAL A 97 -6.46 -9.75 20.84
N TRP A 98 -5.91 -10.91 20.48
CA TRP A 98 -6.55 -12.20 20.75
C TRP A 98 -6.57 -12.56 22.25
N THR A 99 -5.51 -12.22 22.98
CA THR A 99 -5.38 -12.53 24.42
C THR A 99 -5.98 -11.46 25.32
N ALA A 100 -6.23 -10.26 24.81
CA ALA A 100 -6.77 -9.16 25.57
C ALA A 100 -8.26 -9.37 25.94
N GLY A 101 -8.69 -8.75 27.03
CA GLY A 101 -10.10 -8.72 27.38
C GLY A 101 -10.94 -7.96 26.34
N ARG A 102 -12.22 -8.29 26.24
CA ARG A 102 -13.16 -7.81 25.20
C ARG A 102 -13.13 -6.29 24.96
N THR A 103 -12.93 -5.49 25.99
CA THR A 103 -12.89 -4.02 25.87
C THR A 103 -11.56 -3.57 25.24
N THR A 104 -10.45 -4.12 25.73
CA THR A 104 -9.09 -3.80 25.24
C THR A 104 -8.91 -4.24 23.78
N SER A 105 -9.43 -5.42 23.43
CA SER A 105 -9.41 -5.93 22.05
C SER A 105 -10.11 -4.97 21.09
N LYS A 106 -11.32 -4.52 21.45
CA LYS A 106 -12.08 -3.55 20.63
C LYS A 106 -11.36 -2.21 20.46
N VAL A 107 -10.70 -1.71 21.49
CA VAL A 107 -9.94 -0.47 21.41
C VAL A 107 -8.72 -0.66 20.47
N LEU A 108 -7.97 -1.74 20.61
CA LEU A 108 -6.85 -2.06 19.74
C LEU A 108 -7.29 -2.22 18.27
N GLU A 109 -8.34 -2.98 18.02
CA GLU A 109 -8.93 -3.14 16.69
C GLU A 109 -9.35 -1.80 16.07
N SER A 110 -9.97 -0.92 16.87
CA SER A 110 -10.37 0.41 16.40
C SER A 110 -9.16 1.27 16.02
N ILE A 111 -8.08 1.21 16.80
CA ILE A 111 -6.83 1.94 16.50
C ILE A 111 -6.22 1.42 15.21
N LEU A 112 -6.18 0.09 15.02
CA LEU A 112 -5.66 -0.52 13.80
C LEU A 112 -6.49 -0.12 12.57
N LEU A 113 -7.83 -0.15 12.68
CA LEU A 113 -8.71 0.28 11.59
C LEU A 113 -8.49 1.75 11.21
N ILE A 114 -8.34 2.64 12.19
CA ILE A 114 -8.06 4.06 11.94
C ILE A 114 -6.69 4.20 11.24
N SER A 115 -5.68 3.44 11.67
CA SER A 115 -4.35 3.43 11.05
C SER A 115 -4.40 2.95 9.61
N MET A 116 -5.20 1.92 9.30
CA MET A 116 -5.36 1.36 7.96
C MET A 116 -6.06 2.32 7.01
N VAL A 117 -7.05 3.08 7.49
CA VAL A 117 -7.79 4.06 6.67
C VAL A 117 -6.96 5.31 6.39
N SER A 118 -5.97 5.59 7.23
CA SER A 118 -5.11 6.78 7.07
C SER A 118 -4.23 6.68 5.81
N PRO A 119 -4.23 7.70 4.93
CA PRO A 119 -3.35 7.72 3.77
C PRO A 119 -1.85 7.64 4.19
N PRO A 120 -1.02 6.87 3.47
CA PRO A 120 0.40 6.67 3.84
C PRO A 120 1.19 7.96 4.00
N PHE A 121 0.87 8.99 3.22
CA PHE A 121 1.58 10.27 3.30
C PHE A 121 1.27 11.02 4.61
N VAL A 122 0.06 10.91 5.15
CA VAL A 122 -0.34 11.53 6.44
C VAL A 122 0.45 10.89 7.57
N SER A 123 0.56 9.57 7.56
CA SER A 123 1.38 8.83 8.52
C SER A 123 2.86 9.23 8.44
N SER A 124 3.37 9.43 7.21
CA SER A 124 4.76 9.91 7.01
C SER A 124 4.97 11.33 7.56
N LEU A 125 4.02 12.24 7.34
CA LEU A 125 4.08 13.59 7.89
C LEU A 125 4.01 13.57 9.42
N ALA A 126 3.11 12.79 10.00
CA ALA A 126 3.00 12.62 11.45
C ALA A 126 4.31 12.09 12.05
N TYR A 127 4.91 11.07 11.40
CA TYR A 127 6.21 10.55 11.81
C TYR A 127 7.29 11.62 11.80
N ILE A 128 7.38 12.42 10.73
CA ILE A 128 8.35 13.52 10.63
C ILE A 128 8.11 14.59 11.71
N GLN A 129 6.85 14.92 11.98
CA GLN A 129 6.52 15.90 13.03
C GLN A 129 6.84 15.38 14.43
N LEU A 130 6.65 14.11 14.70
CA LEU A 130 6.90 13.50 16.01
C LEU A 130 8.38 13.19 16.22
N PHE A 131 9.00 12.55 15.25
CA PHE A 131 10.35 11.96 15.34
C PHE A 131 11.39 12.68 14.48
N GLY A 132 11.00 13.72 13.74
CA GLY A 132 11.90 14.53 12.93
C GLY A 132 13.02 15.19 13.74
N ARG A 133 13.97 15.81 13.03
CA ARG A 133 15.12 16.52 13.63
C ARG A 133 14.70 17.58 14.67
N ASN A 134 13.57 18.23 14.46
CA ASN A 134 12.91 19.16 15.38
C ASN A 134 11.61 18.59 15.94
N GLY A 135 11.48 17.26 15.93
CA GLY A 135 10.28 16.57 16.31
C GLY A 135 9.88 16.79 17.77
N MET A 136 8.57 16.69 18.00
CA MET A 136 8.01 16.95 19.32
C MET A 136 8.52 15.92 20.35
N ILE A 137 8.68 14.67 19.97
CA ILE A 137 9.17 13.61 20.86
C ILE A 137 10.69 13.64 20.92
N THR A 138 11.40 13.67 19.80
CA THR A 138 12.86 13.56 19.77
C THR A 138 13.54 14.76 20.40
N LYS A 139 13.18 15.98 19.99
CA LYS A 139 13.86 17.19 20.46
C LYS A 139 13.23 17.78 21.73
N ARG A 140 11.89 17.92 21.77
CA ARG A 140 11.25 18.60 22.89
C ARG A 140 11.12 17.72 24.13
N LEU A 141 10.83 16.42 23.96
CA LEU A 141 10.62 15.52 25.09
C LEU A 141 11.90 14.81 25.51
N LEU A 142 12.69 14.30 24.57
CA LEU A 142 13.87 13.47 24.84
C LEU A 142 15.20 14.24 24.73
N GLY A 143 15.20 15.45 24.18
CA GLY A 143 16.42 16.24 23.97
C GLY A 143 17.41 15.63 22.98
N LEU A 144 16.99 14.61 22.21
CA LEU A 144 17.84 13.86 21.30
C LEU A 144 17.88 14.53 19.93
N SER A 145 19.07 14.62 19.32
CA SER A 145 19.26 15.05 17.93
C SER A 145 19.44 13.84 17.01
N ILE A 146 18.38 13.05 16.84
CA ILE A 146 18.39 11.90 15.94
C ILE A 146 18.08 12.39 14.51
N ASN A 147 18.74 11.81 13.52
CA ASN A 147 18.43 12.06 12.11
C ASN A 147 17.48 10.95 11.60
N PRO A 148 16.16 11.16 11.58
CA PRO A 148 15.20 10.15 11.12
C PRO A 148 15.11 10.10 9.60
N TYR A 149 15.81 11.01 8.89
CA TYR A 149 15.80 11.12 7.42
C TYR A 149 16.83 10.19 6.79
N GLY A 150 16.77 8.92 7.04
CA GLY A 150 17.68 7.95 6.45
C GLY A 150 16.97 6.63 6.21
N TRP A 151 17.70 5.66 5.72
CA TRP A 151 17.18 4.33 5.48
C TRP A 151 16.51 3.71 6.73
N LEU A 152 17.04 3.97 7.93
CA LEU A 152 16.45 3.54 9.20
C LEU A 152 15.07 4.15 9.43
N GLY A 153 14.91 5.46 9.18
CA GLY A 153 13.61 6.13 9.30
C GLY A 153 12.57 5.57 8.34
N VAL A 154 12.99 5.24 7.13
CA VAL A 154 12.12 4.59 6.13
C VAL A 154 11.68 3.21 6.60
N VAL A 155 12.61 2.39 7.13
CA VAL A 155 12.29 1.06 7.67
C VAL A 155 11.31 1.16 8.83
N VAL A 156 11.57 2.04 9.80
CA VAL A 156 10.68 2.25 10.97
C VAL A 156 9.29 2.67 10.51
N MET A 157 9.22 3.63 9.60
CA MET A 157 7.95 4.14 9.09
C MET A 157 7.15 3.05 8.36
N GLN A 158 7.80 2.32 7.45
CA GLN A 158 7.19 1.22 6.73
C GLN A 158 6.76 0.09 7.69
N THR A 159 7.59 -0.21 8.70
CA THR A 159 7.25 -1.21 9.72
C THR A 159 5.96 -0.85 10.44
N LEU A 160 5.83 0.38 10.92
CA LEU A 160 4.63 0.84 11.62
C LEU A 160 3.40 0.84 10.71
N PHE A 161 3.57 1.26 9.46
CA PHE A 161 2.47 1.30 8.50
C PHE A 161 1.98 -0.12 8.13
N PHE A 162 2.89 -1.01 7.76
CA PHE A 162 2.51 -2.36 7.34
C PHE A 162 2.13 -3.29 8.49
N ALA A 163 2.54 -3.01 9.72
CA ALA A 163 2.12 -3.78 10.89
C ALA A 163 0.63 -3.61 11.24
N SER A 164 -0.03 -2.57 10.70
CA SER A 164 -1.47 -2.34 10.88
C SER A 164 -2.33 -2.97 9.78
N LEU A 165 -1.71 -3.46 8.70
CA LEU A 165 -2.39 -4.17 7.61
C LEU A 165 -2.53 -5.66 7.92
#